data_2070a77f1776011f041288d3405a2668
#
_entry.id   2070a77f1776011f041288d3405a2668
#
_cell.length_a   1.000
_cell.length_b   1.000
_cell.length_c   1.000
_cell.angle_alpha   90.00
_cell.angle_beta   90.00
_cell.angle_gamma   90.00
#
_symmetry.space_group_name_H-M   'P 1'
#
loop_
_entity.id
_entity.type
_entity.pdbx_description
1 polymer ?
#
loop_
_entity_poly.entity_id
_entity_poly.type
_entity_poly.pdbx_seq_one_letter_code
_entity_poly.pdbx_strand_id
1 'polypeptide(L)'
;TNMNSPFVDEQKGESILGHIIFEDGVLAVPKEKQNLQKLLSLYHPRKGAIYQEWQAEEIAEDALDALDIELEAMMAAKSMEVDHAEAVLRVEMGSSVSDLSSKELRRDILLMAKKNPKAFLAIANDDNVGLRNIGIKAVEQQLIKLSQDQREFHWGSNDRKLFTIPFDENPY
;
A
#
# COMPACT_ATOMS: atom_id res chain seq x y z
N THR A 1 -2.51 8.33 -50.95
CA THR A 1 -3.39 8.26 -49.78
C THR A 1 -4.80 7.98 -50.25
N ASN A 2 -5.52 7.11 -49.60
CA ASN A 2 -6.92 6.86 -49.90
C ASN A 2 -7.70 8.13 -49.56
N MET A 3 -8.45 8.67 -50.51
CA MET A 3 -9.25 9.89 -50.32
C MET A 3 -10.25 9.80 -49.16
N ASN A 4 -10.55 8.58 -48.69
CA ASN A 4 -11.43 8.32 -47.54
C ASN A 4 -10.67 8.17 -46.21
N SER A 5 -9.36 8.44 -46.19
CA SER A 5 -8.62 8.39 -44.95
C SER A 5 -8.97 9.58 -44.05
N PRO A 6 -9.23 9.37 -42.75
CA PRO A 6 -9.49 10.47 -41.80
C PRO A 6 -8.29 11.41 -41.64
N PHE A 7 -7.13 11.04 -42.17
CA PHE A 7 -5.90 11.84 -42.11
C PHE A 7 -5.63 12.68 -43.36
N VAL A 8 -6.55 12.67 -44.35
CA VAL A 8 -6.35 13.41 -45.62
C VAL A 8 -6.03 14.90 -45.39
N ASP A 9 -6.75 15.54 -44.48
CA ASP A 9 -6.58 16.95 -44.18
C ASP A 9 -5.30 17.27 -43.40
N GLU A 10 -4.75 16.27 -42.73
CA GLU A 10 -3.51 16.41 -41.95
C GLU A 10 -2.26 15.99 -42.70
N GLN A 11 -2.43 15.43 -43.92
CA GLN A 11 -1.34 15.00 -44.77
C GLN A 11 -1.11 16.07 -45.87
N LYS A 12 -0.03 16.84 -45.74
CA LYS A 12 0.42 17.76 -46.76
C LYS A 12 1.38 17.05 -47.71
N GLY A 13 1.01 16.96 -49.01
CA GLY A 13 1.89 16.49 -50.09
C GLY A 13 1.77 14.99 -50.39
N GLU A 14 2.83 14.38 -50.85
CA GLU A 14 2.91 13.00 -51.35
C GLU A 14 2.66 11.96 -50.26
N SER A 15 1.45 11.75 -49.85
CA SER A 15 0.92 10.55 -49.12
C SER A 15 1.88 9.74 -48.21
N ILE A 16 2.92 10.32 -47.70
CA ILE A 16 3.85 9.67 -46.80
C ILE A 16 3.31 9.83 -45.37
N LEU A 17 2.96 8.72 -44.73
CA LEU A 17 2.64 8.74 -43.33
C LEU A 17 3.89 9.15 -42.54
N GLY A 18 3.78 10.23 -41.79
CA GLY A 18 4.82 10.65 -40.86
C GLY A 18 5.04 9.58 -39.75
N HIS A 19 6.28 9.43 -39.37
CA HIS A 19 6.58 8.57 -38.22
C HIS A 19 6.08 9.24 -36.95
N ILE A 20 5.59 8.39 -36.01
CA ILE A 20 5.29 8.80 -34.64
C ILE A 20 6.55 8.54 -33.82
N ILE A 21 7.24 9.61 -33.45
CA ILE A 21 8.50 9.54 -32.70
C ILE A 21 8.27 10.19 -31.33
N PHE A 22 8.60 9.45 -30.28
CA PHE A 22 8.67 9.97 -28.93
C PHE A 22 10.07 10.54 -28.70
N GLU A 23 10.14 11.82 -28.40
CA GLU A 23 11.39 12.50 -28.03
C GLU A 23 11.47 12.53 -26.48
N ASP A 24 12.55 12.02 -25.94
CA ASP A 24 12.75 11.89 -24.47
C ASP A 24 11.54 11.25 -23.73
N GLY A 25 10.89 10.30 -24.39
CA GLY A 25 9.72 9.61 -23.84
C GLY A 25 8.40 10.37 -23.97
N VAL A 26 8.37 11.54 -24.60
CA VAL A 26 7.17 12.36 -24.77
C VAL A 26 6.83 12.53 -26.25
N LEU A 27 5.54 12.45 -26.58
CA LEU A 27 5.00 12.80 -27.88
C LEU A 27 4.08 14.01 -27.75
N ALA A 28 4.47 15.14 -28.31
CA ALA A 28 3.61 16.31 -28.43
C ALA A 28 2.88 16.28 -29.79
N VAL A 29 1.56 16.19 -29.78
CA VAL A 29 0.73 16.21 -30.99
C VAL A 29 0.21 17.64 -31.22
N PRO A 30 0.59 18.33 -32.29
CA PRO A 30 0.11 19.68 -32.60
C PRO A 30 -1.41 19.73 -32.76
N LYS A 31 -2.02 20.86 -32.41
CA LYS A 31 -3.49 21.07 -32.49
C LYS A 31 -4.04 20.90 -33.92
N GLU A 32 -3.25 21.10 -34.94
CA GLU A 32 -3.62 20.93 -36.34
C GLU A 32 -3.78 19.47 -36.74
N LYS A 33 -3.21 18.53 -35.95
CA LYS A 33 -3.28 17.08 -36.20
C LYS A 33 -4.36 16.41 -35.32
N GLN A 34 -5.58 16.89 -35.38
CA GLN A 34 -6.69 16.41 -34.52
C GLN A 34 -7.04 14.95 -34.73
N ASN A 35 -6.96 14.44 -35.98
CA ASN A 35 -7.26 13.04 -36.24
C ASN A 35 -6.19 12.11 -35.65
N LEU A 36 -4.91 12.49 -35.71
CA LEU A 36 -3.83 11.77 -35.05
C LEU A 36 -4.02 11.79 -33.53
N GLN A 37 -4.37 12.93 -32.95
CA GLN A 37 -4.65 13.07 -31.53
C GLN A 37 -5.79 12.14 -31.09
N LYS A 38 -6.93 12.13 -31.82
CA LYS A 38 -8.06 11.23 -31.54
C LYS A 38 -7.69 9.75 -31.69
N LEU A 39 -6.89 9.41 -32.72
CA LEU A 39 -6.43 8.05 -32.91
C LEU A 39 -5.61 7.57 -31.70
N LEU A 40 -4.63 8.36 -31.27
CA LEU A 40 -3.76 8.01 -30.16
C LEU A 40 -4.50 7.99 -28.82
N SER A 41 -5.44 8.95 -28.62
CA SER A 41 -6.19 9.08 -27.37
C SER A 41 -7.29 8.03 -27.22
N LEU A 42 -8.03 7.70 -28.29
CA LEU A 42 -9.26 6.90 -28.19
C LEU A 42 -9.14 5.48 -28.76
N TYR A 43 -8.35 5.28 -29.80
CA TYR A 43 -8.47 4.06 -30.62
C TYR A 43 -7.19 3.22 -30.73
N HIS A 44 -6.04 3.80 -30.43
CA HIS A 44 -4.79 3.08 -30.65
C HIS A 44 -4.62 1.92 -29.67
N PRO A 45 -4.40 0.66 -30.16
CA PRO A 45 -4.43 -0.54 -29.31
C PRO A 45 -3.27 -0.64 -28.30
N ARG A 46 -2.26 0.22 -28.44
CA ARG A 46 -1.10 0.24 -27.52
C ARG A 46 -1.19 1.35 -26.46
N LYS A 47 -2.29 2.10 -26.42
CA LYS A 47 -2.56 3.02 -25.30
C LYS A 47 -2.67 2.21 -24.01
N GLY A 48 -2.06 2.69 -22.96
CA GLY A 48 -2.00 2.00 -21.65
C GLY A 48 -0.91 0.93 -21.54
N ALA A 49 -0.36 0.43 -22.67
CA ALA A 49 0.72 -0.56 -22.67
C ALA A 49 2.11 0.05 -22.97
N ILE A 50 2.19 0.94 -23.96
CA ILE A 50 3.45 1.56 -24.40
C ILE A 50 3.48 3.04 -24.08
N TYR A 51 2.33 3.71 -24.13
CA TYR A 51 2.22 5.15 -23.84
C TYR A 51 0.89 5.43 -23.13
N GLN A 52 0.85 6.53 -22.40
CA GLN A 52 -0.33 7.11 -21.77
C GLN A 52 -0.51 8.55 -22.19
N GLU A 53 -1.73 9.03 -22.16
CA GLU A 53 -2.03 10.44 -22.34
C GLU A 53 -1.64 11.20 -21.07
N TRP A 54 -0.96 12.33 -21.24
CA TRP A 54 -0.59 13.19 -20.12
C TRP A 54 -1.82 13.97 -19.66
N GLN A 55 -2.34 13.64 -18.51
CA GLN A 55 -3.46 14.33 -17.85
C GLN A 55 -2.94 14.95 -16.55
N ALA A 56 -2.57 16.22 -16.60
CA ALA A 56 -1.96 16.91 -15.46
C ALA A 56 -2.89 16.94 -14.22
N GLU A 57 -4.20 17.04 -14.45
CA GLU A 57 -5.20 17.06 -13.37
C GLU A 57 -5.31 15.70 -12.68
N GLU A 58 -5.43 14.60 -13.43
CA GLU A 58 -5.47 13.24 -12.87
C GLU A 58 -4.18 12.89 -12.11
N ILE A 59 -3.02 13.27 -12.66
CA ILE A 59 -1.74 13.05 -11.97
C ILE A 59 -1.65 13.85 -10.68
N ALA A 60 -2.18 15.08 -10.67
CA ALA A 60 -2.20 15.90 -9.47
C ALA A 60 -3.18 15.34 -8.43
N GLU A 61 -4.34 14.82 -8.85
CA GLU A 61 -5.33 14.18 -7.98
C GLU A 61 -4.78 12.91 -7.35
N ASP A 62 -4.18 12.01 -8.15
CA ASP A 62 -3.51 10.80 -7.63
C ASP A 62 -2.39 11.12 -6.64
N ALA A 63 -1.63 12.19 -6.89
CA ALA A 63 -0.57 12.65 -5.99
C ALA A 63 -1.13 13.21 -4.68
N LEU A 64 -2.25 13.95 -4.74
CA LEU A 64 -2.95 14.45 -3.55
C LEU A 64 -3.51 13.30 -2.71
N ASP A 65 -4.17 12.33 -3.33
CA ASP A 65 -4.68 11.14 -2.63
C ASP A 65 -3.56 10.38 -1.91
N ALA A 66 -2.40 10.24 -2.55
CA ALA A 66 -1.24 9.61 -1.93
C ALA A 66 -0.72 10.39 -0.72
N LEU A 67 -0.67 11.72 -0.81
CA LEU A 67 -0.26 12.61 0.29
C LEU A 67 -1.28 12.59 1.43
N ASP A 68 -2.56 12.55 1.13
CA ASP A 68 -3.61 12.48 2.14
C ASP A 68 -3.53 11.17 2.94
N ILE A 69 -3.28 10.05 2.29
CA ILE A 69 -3.06 8.75 2.96
C ILE A 69 -1.79 8.79 3.83
N GLU A 70 -0.70 9.42 3.36
CA GLU A 70 0.53 9.58 4.15
C GLU A 70 0.27 10.44 5.39
N LEU A 71 -0.45 11.55 5.23
CA LEU A 71 -0.82 12.45 6.32
C LEU A 71 -1.71 11.74 7.35
N GLU A 72 -2.73 11.01 6.90
CA GLU A 72 -3.61 10.22 7.77
C GLU A 72 -2.81 9.20 8.59
N ALA A 73 -1.92 8.44 7.93
CA ALA A 73 -1.07 7.46 8.60
C ALA A 73 -0.16 8.11 9.65
N MET A 74 0.45 9.25 9.33
CA MET A 74 1.31 9.99 10.25
C MET A 74 0.55 10.57 11.44
N MET A 75 -0.67 11.05 11.22
CA MET A 75 -1.55 11.55 12.29
C MET A 75 -2.01 10.43 13.20
N ALA A 76 -2.42 9.28 12.64
CA ALA A 76 -2.77 8.08 13.39
C ALA A 76 -1.60 7.59 14.24
N ALA A 77 -0.40 7.46 13.65
CA ALA A 77 0.80 7.06 14.39
C ALA A 77 1.16 8.03 15.53
N LYS A 78 1.00 9.32 15.31
CA LYS A 78 1.29 10.36 16.31
C LYS A 78 0.33 10.33 17.50
N SER A 79 -0.95 10.09 17.25
CA SER A 79 -2.01 10.05 18.28
C SER A 79 -2.14 8.69 18.97
N MET A 80 -1.48 7.65 18.43
CA MET A 80 -1.60 6.29 18.92
C MET A 80 -1.06 6.14 20.35
N GLU A 81 -1.78 5.39 21.18
CA GLU A 81 -1.34 5.01 22.52
C GLU A 81 -0.15 4.03 22.46
N VAL A 82 0.70 4.06 23.49
CA VAL A 82 1.95 3.27 23.51
C VAL A 82 1.69 1.77 23.38
N ASP A 83 0.66 1.26 24.07
CA ASP A 83 0.30 -0.17 24.01
C ASP A 83 -0.20 -0.58 22.62
N HIS A 84 -0.94 0.29 21.95
CA HIS A 84 -1.39 0.02 20.58
C HIS A 84 -0.23 0.13 19.59
N ALA A 85 0.66 1.10 19.75
CA ALA A 85 1.87 1.25 18.95
C ALA A 85 2.78 0.01 19.07
N GLU A 86 2.92 -0.54 20.26
CA GLU A 86 3.64 -1.79 20.48
C GLU A 86 2.98 -2.96 19.75
N ALA A 87 1.65 -3.06 19.82
CA ALA A 87 0.90 -4.11 19.14
C ALA A 87 1.09 -4.06 17.61
N VAL A 88 1.00 -2.88 17.04
CA VAL A 88 1.20 -2.64 15.59
C VAL A 88 2.64 -2.97 15.17
N LEU A 89 3.64 -2.47 15.90
CA LEU A 89 5.05 -2.75 15.62
C LEU A 89 5.39 -4.23 15.77
N ARG A 90 4.74 -4.94 16.70
CA ARG A 90 4.96 -6.38 16.91
C ARG A 90 4.60 -7.22 15.68
N VAL A 91 3.66 -6.78 14.86
CA VAL A 91 3.32 -7.45 13.58
C VAL A 91 4.51 -7.48 12.65
N GLU A 92 5.34 -6.41 12.61
CA GLU A 92 6.51 -6.31 11.74
C GLU A 92 7.80 -6.81 12.40
N MET A 93 8.00 -6.49 13.69
CA MET A 93 9.27 -6.71 14.39
C MET A 93 9.25 -7.94 15.33
N GLY A 94 8.09 -8.53 15.58
CA GLY A 94 7.95 -9.68 16.50
C GLY A 94 8.26 -9.32 17.95
N SER A 95 8.87 -10.25 18.69
CA SER A 95 9.16 -10.11 20.13
C SER A 95 10.19 -9.03 20.49
N SER A 96 11.02 -8.61 19.53
CA SER A 96 12.05 -7.56 19.77
C SER A 96 11.47 -6.21 20.18
N VAL A 97 10.18 -5.99 19.95
CA VAL A 97 9.46 -4.78 20.37
C VAL A 97 9.40 -4.63 21.88
N SER A 98 9.40 -5.73 22.63
CA SER A 98 9.34 -5.71 24.09
C SER A 98 10.57 -5.05 24.76
N ASP A 99 11.69 -4.98 24.05
CA ASP A 99 12.92 -4.38 24.54
C ASP A 99 13.01 -2.87 24.26
N LEU A 100 12.05 -2.32 23.50
CA LEU A 100 12.06 -0.92 23.09
C LEU A 100 11.50 0.00 24.18
N SER A 101 12.14 1.12 24.38
CA SER A 101 11.61 2.20 25.19
C SER A 101 10.43 2.90 24.53
N SER A 102 9.56 3.57 25.31
CA SER A 102 8.42 4.33 24.76
C SER A 102 8.82 5.38 23.73
N LYS A 103 10.05 5.92 23.79
CA LYS A 103 10.56 6.88 22.80
C LYS A 103 10.93 6.19 21.50
N GLU A 104 11.50 4.99 21.57
CA GLU A 104 11.85 4.17 20.41
C GLU A 104 10.58 3.65 19.73
N LEU A 105 9.60 3.17 20.50
CA LEU A 105 8.28 2.80 19.97
C LEU A 105 7.63 3.95 19.19
N ARG A 106 7.65 5.17 19.75
CA ARG A 106 7.11 6.35 19.06
C ARG A 106 7.87 6.72 17.78
N ARG A 107 9.18 6.58 17.78
CA ARG A 107 10.00 6.80 16.59
C ARG A 107 9.68 5.76 15.51
N ASP A 108 9.67 4.49 15.89
CA ASP A 108 9.56 3.39 14.95
C ASP A 108 8.16 3.29 14.35
N ILE A 109 7.10 3.58 15.13
CA ILE A 109 5.74 3.65 14.60
C ILE A 109 5.58 4.77 13.56
N LEU A 110 6.19 5.93 13.78
CA LEU A 110 6.20 7.03 12.80
C LEU A 110 6.99 6.68 11.54
N LEU A 111 8.10 5.96 11.68
CA LEU A 111 8.89 5.48 10.55
C LEU A 111 8.13 4.44 9.74
N MET A 112 7.40 3.52 10.39
CA MET A 112 6.55 2.53 9.75
C MET A 112 5.42 3.21 8.96
N ALA A 113 4.72 4.17 9.57
CA ALA A 113 3.66 4.94 8.94
C ALA A 113 4.15 5.70 7.71
N LYS A 114 5.36 6.30 7.77
CA LYS A 114 5.97 7.00 6.65
C LYS A 114 6.42 6.07 5.52
N LYS A 115 6.98 4.89 5.87
CA LYS A 115 7.53 3.94 4.89
C LYS A 115 6.45 3.28 4.04
N ASN A 116 5.33 2.89 4.67
CA ASN A 116 4.21 2.25 3.99
C ASN A 116 2.87 2.65 4.63
N PRO A 117 2.33 3.83 4.29
CA PRO A 117 1.14 4.38 4.92
C PRO A 117 -0.09 3.47 4.82
N LYS A 118 -0.32 2.87 3.65
CA LYS A 118 -1.48 1.98 3.42
C LYS A 118 -1.43 0.72 4.27
N ALA A 119 -0.28 0.06 4.30
CA ALA A 119 -0.10 -1.15 5.12
C ALA A 119 -0.17 -0.82 6.62
N PHE A 120 0.41 0.30 7.03
CA PHE A 120 0.32 0.79 8.40
C PHE A 120 -1.14 1.00 8.83
N LEU A 121 -1.93 1.73 8.05
CA LEU A 121 -3.34 1.97 8.37
C LEU A 121 -4.16 0.69 8.42
N ALA A 122 -3.89 -0.26 7.54
CA ALA A 122 -4.56 -1.55 7.55
C ALA A 122 -4.29 -2.34 8.86
N ILE A 123 -3.05 -2.33 9.33
CA ILE A 123 -2.67 -2.99 10.60
C ILE A 123 -3.20 -2.20 11.81
N ALA A 124 -3.07 -0.88 11.79
CA ALA A 124 -3.49 0.00 12.89
C ALA A 124 -5.01 -0.05 13.15
N ASN A 125 -5.81 -0.31 12.12
CA ASN A 125 -7.27 -0.39 12.20
C ASN A 125 -7.77 -1.85 12.36
N ASP A 126 -6.87 -2.84 12.49
CA ASP A 126 -7.26 -4.23 12.72
C ASP A 126 -7.44 -4.49 14.24
N ASP A 127 -8.69 -4.67 14.68
CA ASP A 127 -9.05 -4.94 16.06
C ASP A 127 -8.33 -6.18 16.63
N ASN A 128 -7.96 -7.15 15.80
CA ASN A 128 -7.27 -8.35 16.23
C ASN A 128 -5.82 -8.10 16.66
N VAL A 129 -5.18 -7.06 16.16
CA VAL A 129 -3.78 -6.71 16.48
C VAL A 129 -3.64 -6.44 17.99
N GLY A 130 -4.54 -5.67 18.58
CA GLY A 130 -4.56 -5.38 20.00
C GLY A 130 -4.78 -6.65 20.84
N LEU A 131 -5.73 -7.50 20.44
CA LEU A 131 -6.03 -8.76 21.15
C LEU A 131 -4.85 -9.73 21.09
N ARG A 132 -4.21 -9.89 19.94
CA ARG A 132 -3.00 -10.72 19.79
C ARG A 132 -1.87 -10.22 20.68
N ASN A 133 -1.62 -8.94 20.76
CA ASN A 133 -0.59 -8.36 21.63
C ASN A 133 -0.84 -8.67 23.11
N ILE A 134 -2.09 -8.57 23.57
CA ILE A 134 -2.47 -8.94 24.94
C ILE A 134 -2.17 -10.43 25.22
N GLY A 135 -2.50 -11.32 24.28
CA GLY A 135 -2.19 -12.74 24.37
C GLY A 135 -0.69 -13.02 24.48
N ILE A 136 0.11 -12.38 23.62
CA ILE A 136 1.57 -12.52 23.62
C ILE A 136 2.17 -11.99 24.92
N LYS A 137 1.76 -10.80 25.39
CA LYS A 137 2.20 -10.25 26.68
C LYS A 137 1.85 -11.16 27.84
N ALA A 138 0.68 -11.76 27.84
CA ALA A 138 0.27 -12.69 28.90
C ALA A 138 1.18 -13.93 28.94
N VAL A 139 1.66 -14.42 27.80
CA VAL A 139 2.66 -15.50 27.73
C VAL A 139 4.04 -15.03 28.22
N GLU A 140 4.51 -13.88 27.72
CA GLU A 140 5.80 -13.28 28.11
C GLU A 140 5.88 -13.03 29.62
N GLN A 141 4.77 -12.60 30.25
CA GLN A 141 4.65 -12.37 31.68
C GLN A 141 4.36 -13.66 32.48
N GLN A 142 4.33 -14.81 31.84
CA GLN A 142 4.04 -16.11 32.44
C GLN A 142 2.66 -16.19 33.13
N LEU A 143 1.73 -15.32 32.80
CA LEU A 143 0.35 -15.39 33.26
C LEU A 143 -0.37 -16.60 32.67
N ILE A 144 -0.09 -16.88 31.42
CA ILE A 144 -0.49 -18.08 30.69
C ILE A 144 0.74 -18.74 30.08
N LYS A 145 0.66 -20.04 29.84
CA LYS A 145 1.70 -20.85 29.21
C LYS A 145 1.13 -21.57 28.01
N LEU A 146 1.88 -21.60 26.91
CA LEU A 146 1.56 -22.43 25.77
C LEU A 146 2.25 -23.79 25.92
N SER A 147 1.53 -24.88 25.68
CA SER A 147 2.06 -26.26 25.72
C SER A 147 3.17 -26.43 24.65
N GLN A 148 4.03 -27.45 24.83
CA GLN A 148 5.13 -27.71 23.90
C GLN A 148 4.67 -28.04 22.46
N ASP A 149 3.50 -28.64 22.34
CA ASP A 149 2.86 -28.95 21.07
C ASP A 149 2.12 -27.75 20.46
N GLN A 150 2.13 -26.59 21.16
CA GLN A 150 1.47 -25.34 20.75
C GLN A 150 -0.06 -25.48 20.53
N ARG A 151 -0.70 -26.39 21.25
CA ARG A 151 -2.12 -26.71 21.10
C ARG A 151 -2.98 -26.34 22.29
N GLU A 152 -2.39 -26.09 23.44
CA GLU A 152 -3.11 -25.81 24.64
C GLU A 152 -2.54 -24.63 25.40
N PHE A 153 -3.43 -23.77 25.89
CA PHE A 153 -3.08 -22.73 26.85
C PHE A 153 -3.40 -23.17 28.27
N HIS A 154 -2.49 -22.91 29.18
CA HIS A 154 -2.57 -23.22 30.60
C HIS A 154 -2.34 -21.96 31.44
N TRP A 155 -2.92 -21.92 32.63
CA TRP A 155 -2.60 -20.88 33.61
C TRP A 155 -1.15 -21.04 34.10
N GLY A 156 -0.40 -19.93 34.12
CA GLY A 156 0.99 -19.90 34.60
C GLY A 156 1.13 -20.29 36.08
N SER A 157 0.11 -20.00 36.90
CA SER A 157 0.13 -20.19 38.34
C SER A 157 -0.10 -21.64 38.81
N ASN A 158 -0.89 -22.42 38.05
CA ASN A 158 -1.33 -23.74 38.54
C ASN A 158 -1.40 -24.81 37.43
N ASP A 159 -0.90 -24.52 36.26
CA ASP A 159 -0.88 -25.36 35.05
C ASP A 159 -2.26 -25.96 34.67
N ARG A 160 -3.37 -25.36 35.15
CA ARG A 160 -4.70 -25.79 34.73
C ARG A 160 -4.93 -25.35 33.29
N LYS A 161 -5.42 -26.29 32.48
CA LYS A 161 -5.80 -26.03 31.10
C LYS A 161 -6.88 -24.97 31.02
N LEU A 162 -6.69 -23.99 30.11
CA LEU A 162 -7.65 -22.96 29.76
C LEU A 162 -8.51 -23.38 28.57
N PHE A 163 -7.87 -23.64 27.43
CA PHE A 163 -8.54 -24.10 26.22
C PHE A 163 -7.54 -24.76 25.25
N THR A 164 -8.08 -25.47 24.27
CA THR A 164 -7.33 -26.09 23.17
C THR A 164 -7.50 -25.27 21.92
N ILE A 165 -6.40 -25.06 21.18
CA ILE A 165 -6.39 -24.36 19.90
C ILE A 165 -6.85 -25.34 18.81
N PRO A 166 -7.81 -24.97 17.92
CA PRO A 166 -8.19 -25.77 16.77
C PRO A 166 -7.00 -26.10 15.87
N PHE A 167 -7.08 -27.22 15.12
CA PHE A 167 -5.95 -27.71 14.30
C PHE A 167 -5.59 -26.78 13.12
N ASP A 168 -6.53 -25.98 12.68
CA ASP A 168 -6.45 -25.03 11.56
C ASP A 168 -6.11 -23.59 12.00
N GLU A 169 -5.96 -23.36 13.31
CA GLU A 169 -5.62 -22.05 13.87
C GLU A 169 -4.21 -22.02 14.46
N ASN A 170 -3.58 -20.85 14.40
CA ASN A 170 -2.31 -20.56 15.08
C ASN A 170 -2.57 -19.99 16.48
N PRO A 171 -1.62 -20.16 17.43
CA PRO A 171 -1.76 -19.63 18.78
C PRO A 171 -1.80 -18.11 18.86
N TYR A 172 -1.32 -17.41 17.82
CA TYR A 172 -1.23 -15.94 17.77
C TYR A 172 -1.70 -15.36 16.44
#